data_79e7fab33f0387d27e1691400ba9d5e3
#
_entry.id   79e7fab33f0387d27e1691400ba9d5e3
#
_cell.length_a   1.000
_cell.length_b   1.000
_cell.length_c   1.000
_cell.angle_alpha   90.00
_cell.angle_beta   90.00
_cell.angle_gamma   90.00
#
_symmetry.space_group_name_H-M   'P 1'
#
loop_
_entity.id
_entity.type
_entity.pdbx_description
1 polymer ?
#
loop_
_entity_poly.entity_id
_entity_poly.type
_entity_poly.pdbx_seq_one_letter_code
_entity_poly.pdbx_strand_id
1 'polypeptide(L)'
;MKKILTIMRAFIQIFAVQTTLLNTPGNDLSPEMKTFYDMTLLDYAQAALVHDQFGQKRPIPQHGGKTIEFRAFTPLQKATTPLTEGVTPNGNSLDVTAITATVAQYGDFIVQSDVLELTALDNTILEATKLLGRQAGLTLDTITRNILVAGTNVMYAPKINASTGAETAVTSRAGLDTTARLTVDLVEQVVAELRAQNAPTIDGDYVAIIHPYVAYDLMRDPDWRDPHKYVDTTNLYEGEIGKIAGVRFVQTTEAKIWRDNTCPAQSGATPAYYAVFASLFMGDGAYGVTEVTGGGLQTIVKQKGSAGTADPLDQRSSVGWKAIKTAEILLPTYLIRVESCSPRFSANAAAN
;
A
#
# COMPACT_ATOMS: atom_id res chain seq x y z
N MET A 1 18.31 -12.13 -44.44
CA MET A 1 18.74 -13.17 -43.48
C MET A 1 19.28 -12.63 -42.14
N LYS A 2 20.16 -11.62 -42.09
CA LYS A 2 20.70 -11.10 -40.81
C LYS A 2 19.66 -10.52 -39.82
N LYS A 3 18.60 -9.86 -40.31
CA LYS A 3 17.54 -9.29 -39.43
C LYS A 3 16.63 -10.34 -38.78
N ILE A 4 16.41 -11.47 -39.45
CA ILE A 4 15.58 -12.57 -38.91
C ILE A 4 16.35 -13.31 -37.82
N LEU A 5 17.66 -13.45 -37.93
CA LEU A 5 18.51 -14.08 -36.91
C LEU A 5 18.62 -13.25 -35.63
N THR A 6 18.55 -11.91 -35.72
CA THR A 6 18.56 -11.01 -34.56
C THR A 6 17.23 -11.06 -33.81
N ILE A 7 16.12 -11.18 -34.51
CA ILE A 7 14.79 -11.33 -33.89
C ILE A 7 14.64 -12.70 -33.19
N MET A 8 15.15 -13.78 -33.79
CA MET A 8 15.17 -15.09 -33.15
C MET A 8 16.05 -15.13 -31.90
N ARG A 9 17.17 -14.39 -31.86
CA ARG A 9 18.00 -14.29 -30.65
C ARG A 9 17.31 -13.49 -29.52
N ALA A 10 16.51 -12.49 -29.85
CA ALA A 10 15.73 -11.74 -28.86
C ALA A 10 14.58 -12.57 -28.24
N PHE A 11 14.00 -13.51 -29.01
CA PHE A 11 12.92 -14.37 -28.49
C PHE A 11 13.42 -15.54 -27.62
N ILE A 12 14.68 -15.95 -27.71
CA ILE A 12 15.23 -17.04 -26.91
C ILE A 12 15.61 -16.58 -25.48
N GLN A 13 15.73 -15.27 -25.24
CA GLN A 13 16.06 -14.74 -23.91
C GLN A 13 14.87 -14.59 -22.93
N ILE A 14 13.64 -14.88 -23.36
CA ILE A 14 12.43 -14.64 -22.54
C ILE A 14 12.14 -15.79 -21.54
N PHE A 15 12.89 -16.90 -21.60
CA PHE A 15 12.66 -18.06 -20.72
C PHE A 15 13.92 -18.52 -19.96
N ALA A 16 14.79 -17.58 -19.56
CA ALA A 16 15.82 -17.92 -18.61
C ALA A 16 15.19 -18.06 -17.21
N VAL A 17 14.83 -19.27 -16.84
CA VAL A 17 14.51 -19.60 -15.44
C VAL A 17 15.77 -19.36 -14.64
N GLN A 18 15.76 -18.33 -13.80
CA GLN A 18 16.86 -18.05 -12.89
C GLN A 18 16.84 -19.10 -11.77
N THR A 19 17.76 -20.02 -11.81
CA THR A 19 17.92 -21.07 -10.79
C THR A 19 18.94 -20.60 -9.77
N THR A 20 18.61 -20.63 -8.49
CA THR A 20 19.57 -20.38 -7.41
C THR A 20 20.53 -21.56 -7.34
N LEU A 21 21.79 -21.34 -7.68
CA LEU A 21 22.84 -22.35 -7.71
C LEU A 21 23.78 -22.19 -6.52
N LEU A 22 24.46 -23.28 -6.16
CA LEU A 22 25.34 -23.34 -5.00
C LEU A 22 26.55 -22.40 -5.07
N ASN A 23 26.98 -21.95 -6.23
CA ASN A 23 28.22 -21.20 -6.43
C ASN A 23 28.19 -20.29 -7.66
N THR A 24 27.18 -19.41 -7.80
CA THR A 24 27.14 -18.42 -8.88
C THR A 24 27.45 -17.04 -8.31
N PRO A 25 28.45 -16.29 -8.83
CA PRO A 25 28.73 -14.93 -8.37
C PRO A 25 27.50 -14.02 -8.53
N GLY A 26 26.99 -13.50 -7.41
CA GLY A 26 25.80 -12.64 -7.37
C GLY A 26 24.53 -13.30 -6.80
N ASN A 27 24.47 -14.64 -6.70
CA ASN A 27 23.40 -15.41 -6.05
C ASN A 27 23.98 -16.46 -5.11
N ASP A 28 24.99 -16.12 -4.37
CA ASP A 28 25.80 -17.08 -3.60
C ASP A 28 25.20 -17.34 -2.21
N LEU A 29 24.67 -18.54 -1.97
CA LEU A 29 24.31 -19.06 -0.64
C LEU A 29 25.55 -19.60 0.12
N SER A 30 26.74 -19.38 -0.41
CA SER A 30 28.02 -19.84 0.12
C SER A 30 28.32 -19.42 1.57
N PRO A 31 27.90 -18.24 2.07
CA PRO A 31 28.08 -17.88 3.48
C PRO A 31 27.29 -18.77 4.43
N GLU A 32 26.12 -19.25 4.04
CA GLU A 32 25.23 -20.08 4.86
C GLU A 32 25.77 -21.48 5.07
N MET A 33 26.61 -21.97 4.15
CA MET A 33 27.24 -23.28 4.23
C MET A 33 28.55 -23.29 5.02
N LYS A 34 29.15 -22.14 5.30
CA LYS A 34 30.45 -22.01 5.95
C LYS A 34 30.40 -21.60 7.41
N THR A 35 29.29 -21.06 7.85
CA THR A 35 29.09 -20.60 9.23
C THR A 35 27.89 -21.27 9.85
N PHE A 36 28.08 -21.76 11.06
CA PHE A 36 26.96 -22.20 11.89
C PHE A 36 26.14 -20.96 12.24
N TYR A 37 25.09 -20.68 11.45
CA TYR A 37 24.15 -19.64 11.80
C TYR A 37 23.22 -20.18 12.88
N ASP A 38 23.27 -19.50 14.02
CA ASP A 38 22.22 -19.66 15.02
C ASP A 38 20.91 -19.13 14.40
N MET A 39 20.01 -20.09 14.08
CA MET A 39 18.75 -19.83 13.38
C MET A 39 17.68 -19.16 14.21
N THR A 40 18.04 -18.56 15.33
CA THR A 40 17.21 -17.56 16.01
C THR A 40 17.34 -16.20 15.32
N LEU A 41 17.02 -16.25 14.17
CA LEU A 41 16.98 -15.42 13.20
C LEU A 41 16.04 -14.43 13.03
N LEU A 42 16.31 -13.27 12.94
CA LEU A 42 15.60 -12.18 12.31
C LEU A 42 14.16 -12.59 11.93
N ASP A 43 13.31 -12.63 12.97
CA ASP A 43 11.88 -12.46 12.80
C ASP A 43 11.69 -11.07 12.18
N TYR A 44 11.91 -11.02 10.86
CA TYR A 44 11.53 -9.85 10.11
C TYR A 44 10.06 -9.62 10.41
N ALA A 45 9.78 -8.58 11.20
CA ALA A 45 8.42 -8.19 11.52
C ALA A 45 7.61 -8.20 10.22
N GLN A 46 6.64 -9.09 10.14
CA GLN A 46 5.73 -9.13 9.00
C GLN A 46 5.05 -7.78 8.99
N ALA A 47 5.31 -6.98 7.95
CA ALA A 47 4.53 -5.79 7.72
C ALA A 47 3.06 -6.22 7.64
N ALA A 48 2.25 -5.76 8.59
CA ALA A 48 0.84 -6.08 8.58
C ALA A 48 0.21 -5.52 7.30
N LEU A 49 -0.59 -6.31 6.61
CA LEU A 49 -1.35 -5.89 5.44
C LEU A 49 -2.44 -4.92 5.91
N VAL A 50 -2.26 -3.64 5.66
CA VAL A 50 -3.10 -2.60 6.24
C VAL A 50 -4.06 -1.99 5.23
N HIS A 51 -3.62 -1.77 3.98
CA HIS A 51 -4.40 -1.03 2.99
C HIS A 51 -5.65 -1.77 2.50
N ASP A 52 -5.78 -3.08 2.75
CA ASP A 52 -6.95 -3.87 2.36
C ASP A 52 -8.05 -3.93 3.41
N GLN A 53 -7.75 -3.52 4.64
CA GLN A 53 -8.63 -3.79 5.78
C GLN A 53 -9.91 -2.95 5.74
N PHE A 54 -9.83 -1.73 5.21
CA PHE A 54 -10.88 -0.72 5.31
C PHE A 54 -11.68 -0.54 4.02
N GLY A 55 -11.34 -1.27 2.95
CA GLY A 55 -12.06 -1.23 1.67
C GLY A 55 -13.30 -2.12 1.64
N GLN A 56 -14.26 -1.75 0.80
CA GLN A 56 -15.40 -2.62 0.50
C GLN A 56 -14.92 -3.87 -0.23
N LYS A 57 -15.08 -5.05 0.38
CA LYS A 57 -14.72 -6.33 -0.23
C LYS A 57 -15.87 -6.86 -1.07
N ARG A 58 -15.68 -6.95 -2.40
CA ARG A 58 -16.66 -7.53 -3.32
C ARG A 58 -15.98 -8.54 -4.24
N PRO A 59 -16.09 -9.85 -3.96
CA PRO A 59 -15.50 -10.88 -4.79
C PRO A 59 -16.29 -11.04 -6.11
N ILE A 60 -15.56 -11.26 -7.21
CA ILE A 60 -16.16 -11.67 -8.49
C ILE A 60 -16.46 -13.16 -8.40
N PRO A 61 -17.68 -13.63 -8.73
CA PRO A 61 -17.99 -15.06 -8.75
C PRO A 61 -17.16 -15.78 -9.82
N GLN A 62 -16.92 -17.07 -9.61
CA GLN A 62 -16.29 -17.91 -10.64
C GLN A 62 -17.08 -17.80 -11.94
N HIS A 63 -16.39 -17.71 -13.07
CA HIS A 63 -16.97 -17.52 -14.40
C HIS A 63 -17.65 -16.15 -14.63
N GLY A 64 -17.51 -15.20 -13.70
CA GLY A 64 -18.10 -13.85 -13.79
C GLY A 64 -17.30 -12.84 -14.65
N GLY A 65 -16.26 -13.29 -15.37
CA GLY A 65 -15.40 -12.40 -16.17
C GLY A 65 -14.23 -11.82 -15.39
N LYS A 66 -13.52 -10.84 -15.99
CA LYS A 66 -12.34 -10.17 -15.40
C LYS A 66 -12.64 -8.78 -14.87
N THR A 67 -13.86 -8.29 -15.04
CA THR A 67 -14.25 -6.95 -14.66
C THR A 67 -15.40 -6.99 -13.68
N ILE A 68 -15.34 -6.13 -12.67
CA ILE A 68 -16.45 -5.82 -11.78
C ILE A 68 -16.87 -4.39 -11.99
N GLU A 69 -18.16 -4.11 -11.95
CA GLU A 69 -18.73 -2.78 -11.99
C GLU A 69 -19.26 -2.42 -10.61
N PHE A 70 -18.69 -1.36 -10.03
CA PHE A 70 -19.23 -0.73 -8.84
C PHE A 70 -20.17 0.38 -9.27
N ARG A 71 -21.37 0.41 -8.70
CA ARG A 71 -22.39 1.42 -9.01
C ARG A 71 -22.58 2.35 -7.82
N ALA A 72 -22.36 3.63 -8.04
CA ALA A 72 -22.66 4.67 -7.10
C ALA A 72 -23.86 5.49 -7.61
N PHE A 73 -24.84 5.73 -6.75
CA PHE A 73 -25.96 6.60 -7.06
C PHE A 73 -25.60 8.03 -6.68
N THR A 74 -25.85 8.96 -7.61
CA THR A 74 -25.67 10.37 -7.33
C THR A 74 -26.77 10.83 -6.36
N PRO A 75 -26.43 11.48 -5.23
CA PRO A 75 -27.43 12.02 -4.31
C PRO A 75 -28.36 13.00 -5.01
N LEU A 76 -29.66 12.90 -4.73
CA LEU A 76 -30.64 13.84 -5.24
C LEU A 76 -30.46 15.23 -4.60
N GLN A 77 -30.74 16.27 -5.36
CA GLN A 77 -30.75 17.64 -4.85
C GLN A 77 -31.88 17.83 -3.82
N LYS A 78 -31.67 18.72 -2.88
CA LYS A 78 -32.71 19.06 -1.87
C LYS A 78 -33.94 19.62 -2.55
N ALA A 79 -35.12 19.07 -2.26
CA ALA A 79 -36.40 19.57 -2.76
C ALA A 79 -36.86 20.75 -1.89
N THR A 80 -36.31 21.94 -2.13
CA THR A 80 -36.58 23.16 -1.35
C THR A 80 -37.74 24.01 -1.89
N THR A 81 -38.26 23.67 -3.06
CA THR A 81 -39.37 24.40 -3.67
C THR A 81 -40.69 23.89 -3.10
N PRO A 82 -41.55 24.78 -2.49
CA PRO A 82 -42.86 24.39 -2.03
C PRO A 82 -43.76 23.88 -3.18
N LEU A 83 -44.55 22.87 -2.92
CA LEU A 83 -45.48 22.34 -3.89
C LEU A 83 -46.66 23.33 -4.11
N THR A 84 -47.06 23.49 -5.35
CA THR A 84 -48.28 24.24 -5.70
C THR A 84 -49.49 23.29 -5.64
N GLU A 85 -50.55 23.70 -4.97
CA GLU A 85 -51.78 22.91 -4.84
C GLU A 85 -52.37 22.59 -6.23
N GLY A 86 -52.66 21.34 -6.47
CA GLY A 86 -53.26 20.86 -7.73
C GLY A 86 -52.27 20.71 -8.90
N VAL A 87 -50.98 20.99 -8.72
CA VAL A 87 -49.95 20.84 -9.76
C VAL A 87 -49.00 19.73 -9.42
N THR A 88 -48.89 18.74 -10.30
CA THR A 88 -47.88 17.64 -10.15
C THR A 88 -46.51 18.16 -10.53
N PRO A 89 -45.50 18.13 -9.63
CA PRO A 89 -44.15 18.53 -9.95
C PRO A 89 -43.47 17.56 -10.92
N ASN A 90 -42.48 18.04 -11.63
CA ASN A 90 -41.61 17.14 -12.42
C ASN A 90 -40.78 16.23 -11.47
N GLY A 91 -40.76 14.95 -11.77
CA GLY A 91 -39.94 14.00 -11.03
C GLY A 91 -38.44 14.15 -11.35
N ASN A 92 -37.57 13.75 -10.42
CA ASN A 92 -36.14 13.65 -10.64
C ASN A 92 -35.79 12.30 -11.24
N SER A 93 -34.76 12.23 -12.09
CA SER A 93 -34.16 10.99 -12.59
C SER A 93 -33.10 10.50 -11.61
N LEU A 94 -32.90 9.18 -11.57
CA LEU A 94 -31.77 8.56 -10.87
C LEU A 94 -30.57 8.50 -11.80
N ASP A 95 -29.48 9.15 -11.40
CA ASP A 95 -28.20 9.05 -12.07
C ASP A 95 -27.32 8.01 -11.37
N VAL A 96 -26.72 7.14 -12.18
CA VAL A 96 -25.81 6.07 -11.71
C VAL A 96 -24.45 6.26 -12.35
N THR A 97 -23.42 6.40 -11.53
CA THR A 97 -22.04 6.37 -11.99
C THR A 97 -21.51 4.95 -11.83
N ALA A 98 -21.03 4.37 -12.93
CA ALA A 98 -20.43 3.05 -12.95
C ALA A 98 -18.90 3.18 -12.95
N ILE A 99 -18.24 2.53 -11.98
CA ILE A 99 -16.79 2.45 -11.89
C ILE A 99 -16.39 1.00 -12.15
N THR A 100 -15.61 0.78 -13.19
CA THR A 100 -15.18 -0.56 -13.60
C THR A 100 -13.79 -0.86 -13.11
N ALA A 101 -13.60 -1.96 -12.38
CA ALA A 101 -12.31 -2.46 -11.95
C ALA A 101 -11.99 -3.78 -12.67
N THR A 102 -10.78 -3.87 -13.21
CA THR A 102 -10.30 -5.08 -13.91
C THR A 102 -9.26 -5.78 -13.06
N VAL A 103 -9.50 -7.07 -12.75
CA VAL A 103 -8.58 -7.87 -11.95
C VAL A 103 -7.36 -8.31 -12.77
N ALA A 104 -6.19 -8.29 -12.14
CA ALA A 104 -4.95 -8.83 -12.68
C ALA A 104 -4.43 -9.97 -11.81
N GLN A 105 -3.69 -10.89 -12.43
CA GLN A 105 -3.04 -11.98 -11.74
C GLN A 105 -1.60 -11.62 -11.43
N TYR A 106 -1.19 -11.79 -10.18
CA TYR A 106 0.15 -11.57 -9.66
C TYR A 106 0.70 -12.87 -9.12
N GLY A 107 2.00 -13.06 -9.17
CA GLY A 107 2.65 -14.23 -8.63
C GLY A 107 4.15 -14.20 -8.85
N ASP A 108 4.87 -14.98 -8.04
CA ASP A 108 6.30 -15.18 -8.14
C ASP A 108 6.66 -16.59 -7.67
N PHE A 109 7.84 -17.08 -8.04
CA PHE A 109 8.29 -18.41 -7.67
C PHE A 109 9.81 -18.50 -7.57
N ILE A 110 10.28 -19.42 -6.72
CA ILE A 110 11.69 -19.76 -6.55
C ILE A 110 11.89 -21.18 -7.01
N VAL A 111 12.96 -21.43 -7.79
CA VAL A 111 13.37 -22.76 -8.22
C VAL A 111 14.63 -23.15 -7.45
N GLN A 112 14.68 -24.38 -6.96
CA GLN A 112 15.82 -24.95 -6.26
C GLN A 112 16.31 -26.20 -6.97
N SER A 113 17.63 -26.43 -6.93
CA SER A 113 18.23 -27.65 -7.46
C SER A 113 18.22 -28.76 -6.41
N ASP A 114 18.25 -30.00 -6.87
CA ASP A 114 18.33 -31.19 -6.04
C ASP A 114 19.65 -31.27 -5.22
N VAL A 115 20.75 -30.80 -5.82
CA VAL A 115 22.06 -30.75 -5.14
C VAL A 115 22.01 -29.77 -3.97
N LEU A 116 21.38 -28.59 -4.14
CA LEU A 116 21.20 -27.62 -3.07
C LEU A 116 20.36 -28.22 -1.92
N GLU A 117 19.27 -28.90 -2.23
CA GLU A 117 18.42 -29.53 -1.23
C GLU A 117 19.13 -30.65 -0.44
N LEU A 118 20.03 -31.41 -1.10
CA LEU A 118 20.79 -32.46 -0.48
C LEU A 118 22.00 -31.98 0.33
N THR A 119 22.55 -30.81 -0.01
CA THR A 119 23.80 -30.32 0.58
C THR A 119 23.58 -29.16 1.57
N ALA A 120 22.45 -28.47 1.51
CA ALA A 120 22.12 -27.40 2.46
C ALA A 120 21.88 -27.97 3.86
N LEU A 121 22.44 -27.30 4.87
CA LEU A 121 22.21 -27.64 6.28
C LEU A 121 20.77 -27.35 6.71
N ASP A 122 20.14 -26.39 6.05
CA ASP A 122 18.81 -25.85 6.36
C ASP A 122 17.76 -26.35 5.37
N ASN A 123 16.52 -26.39 5.80
CA ASN A 123 15.39 -26.69 4.92
C ASN A 123 15.08 -25.47 4.04
N THR A 124 15.80 -25.35 2.92
CA THR A 124 15.72 -24.21 1.99
C THR A 124 14.33 -24.03 1.39
N ILE A 125 13.55 -25.11 1.21
CA ILE A 125 12.16 -25.04 0.72
C ILE A 125 11.24 -24.35 1.74
N LEU A 126 11.42 -24.64 3.03
CA LEU A 126 10.63 -24.02 4.08
C LEU A 126 10.91 -22.52 4.18
N GLU A 127 12.19 -22.14 4.14
CA GLU A 127 12.58 -20.74 4.17
C GLU A 127 12.14 -19.99 2.92
N ALA A 128 12.25 -20.58 1.74
CA ALA A 128 11.72 -20.03 0.50
C ALA A 128 10.20 -19.78 0.58
N THR A 129 9.45 -20.72 1.18
CA THR A 129 8.01 -20.58 1.37
C THR A 129 7.67 -19.39 2.28
N LYS A 130 8.41 -19.20 3.38
CA LYS A 130 8.21 -18.05 4.29
C LYS A 130 8.49 -16.72 3.59
N LEU A 131 9.62 -16.63 2.86
CA LEU A 131 10.00 -15.42 2.13
C LEU A 131 8.98 -15.06 1.04
N LEU A 132 8.53 -16.06 0.27
CA LEU A 132 7.49 -15.89 -0.75
C LEU A 132 6.15 -15.49 -0.14
N GLY A 133 5.77 -16.04 1.02
CA GLY A 133 4.55 -15.66 1.73
C GLY A 133 4.58 -14.19 2.14
N ARG A 134 5.71 -13.73 2.70
CA ARG A 134 5.92 -12.32 3.04
C ARG A 134 5.89 -11.42 1.80
N GLN A 135 6.60 -11.79 0.73
CA GLN A 135 6.59 -11.06 -0.53
C GLN A 135 5.18 -10.94 -1.10
N ALA A 136 4.40 -12.02 -1.08
CA ALA A 136 3.02 -12.03 -1.56
C ALA A 136 2.16 -11.00 -0.80
N GLY A 137 2.24 -11.01 0.53
CA GLY A 137 1.53 -10.05 1.36
C GLY A 137 1.91 -8.61 1.03
N LEU A 138 3.21 -8.28 1.04
CA LEU A 138 3.69 -6.94 0.72
C LEU A 138 3.29 -6.50 -0.71
N THR A 139 3.35 -7.41 -1.68
CA THR A 139 2.96 -7.11 -3.06
C THR A 139 1.49 -6.73 -3.16
N LEU A 140 0.62 -7.53 -2.53
CA LEU A 140 -0.82 -7.28 -2.55
C LEU A 140 -1.19 -5.96 -1.85
N ASP A 141 -0.55 -5.66 -0.71
CA ASP A 141 -0.73 -4.38 -0.01
C ASP A 141 -0.25 -3.19 -0.84
N THR A 142 0.91 -3.33 -1.49
CA THR A 142 1.48 -2.29 -2.37
C THR A 142 0.58 -1.97 -3.57
N ILE A 143 -0.08 -2.98 -4.14
CA ILE A 143 -1.02 -2.78 -5.27
C ILE A 143 -2.19 -1.89 -4.82
N THR A 144 -2.82 -2.21 -3.70
CA THR A 144 -3.90 -1.39 -3.14
C THR A 144 -3.41 0.01 -2.78
N ARG A 145 -2.28 0.11 -2.08
CA ARG A 145 -1.64 1.38 -1.74
C ARG A 145 -1.45 2.28 -2.96
N ASN A 146 -0.88 1.77 -4.03
CA ASN A 146 -0.58 2.57 -5.22
C ASN A 146 -1.84 3.12 -5.88
N ILE A 147 -2.95 2.38 -5.84
CA ILE A 147 -4.25 2.85 -6.34
C ILE A 147 -4.81 3.95 -5.43
N LEU A 148 -4.79 3.77 -4.11
CA LEU A 148 -5.26 4.78 -3.16
C LEU A 148 -4.44 6.07 -3.25
N VAL A 149 -3.14 5.96 -3.41
CA VAL A 149 -2.23 7.11 -3.55
C VAL A 149 -2.40 7.84 -4.89
N ALA A 150 -2.95 7.20 -5.92
CA ALA A 150 -3.27 7.85 -7.19
C ALA A 150 -4.52 8.75 -7.12
N GLY A 151 -5.25 8.73 -6.00
CA GLY A 151 -6.44 9.59 -5.80
C GLY A 151 -6.15 11.07 -6.02
N THR A 152 -7.16 11.80 -6.49
CA THR A 152 -7.05 13.21 -6.90
C THR A 152 -7.25 14.20 -5.76
N ASN A 153 -7.89 13.78 -4.66
CA ASN A 153 -8.15 14.63 -3.50
C ASN A 153 -6.91 14.69 -2.60
N VAL A 154 -6.17 15.79 -2.69
CA VAL A 154 -4.86 15.95 -2.04
C VAL A 154 -4.84 17.22 -1.21
N MET A 155 -4.38 17.09 0.03
CA MET A 155 -4.03 18.19 0.90
C MET A 155 -2.53 18.20 1.17
N TYR A 156 -1.93 19.37 1.25
CA TYR A 156 -0.51 19.53 1.56
C TYR A 156 -0.35 20.13 2.95
N ALA A 157 0.58 19.58 3.73
CA ALA A 157 0.89 20.14 5.05
C ALA A 157 1.41 21.58 4.90
N PRO A 158 0.94 22.53 5.70
CA PRO A 158 1.45 23.89 5.67
C PRO A 158 2.90 23.95 6.17
N LYS A 159 3.66 24.92 5.67
CA LYS A 159 4.99 25.21 6.22
C LYS A 159 4.83 25.95 7.54
N ILE A 160 5.55 25.52 8.54
CA ILE A 160 5.50 26.12 9.86
C ILE A 160 6.78 26.95 10.08
N ASN A 161 6.63 28.23 10.29
CA ASN A 161 7.77 29.10 10.63
C ASN A 161 8.25 28.79 12.05
N ALA A 162 9.49 28.33 12.16
CA ALA A 162 10.06 27.90 13.45
C ALA A 162 10.13 29.00 14.51
N SER A 163 10.19 30.29 14.09
CA SER A 163 10.32 31.42 15.00
C SER A 163 8.99 32.02 15.44
N THR A 164 7.99 32.03 14.56
CA THR A 164 6.71 32.67 14.82
C THR A 164 5.54 31.69 14.98
N GLY A 165 5.72 30.42 14.60
CA GLY A 165 4.64 29.44 14.52
C GLY A 165 3.68 29.69 13.37
N ALA A 166 3.89 30.73 12.57
CA ALA A 166 2.97 31.06 11.49
C ALA A 166 2.97 30.00 10.40
N GLU A 167 1.80 29.63 9.94
CA GLU A 167 1.59 28.66 8.89
C GLU A 167 1.50 29.32 7.52
N THR A 168 2.11 28.70 6.53
CA THR A 168 2.04 29.14 5.13
C THR A 168 1.49 27.97 4.29
N ALA A 169 0.37 28.19 3.62
CA ALA A 169 -0.26 27.18 2.76
C ALA A 169 0.64 26.77 1.61
N VAL A 170 0.62 25.47 1.29
CA VAL A 170 1.35 24.85 0.19
C VAL A 170 0.35 24.25 -0.79
N THR A 171 0.58 24.45 -2.09
CA THR A 171 -0.34 24.02 -3.15
C THR A 171 0.23 22.89 -4.03
N SER A 172 1.46 22.48 -3.78
CA SER A 172 2.13 21.44 -4.58
C SER A 172 3.15 20.68 -3.75
N ARG A 173 3.42 19.43 -4.13
CA ARG A 173 4.44 18.60 -3.47
C ARG A 173 5.83 19.23 -3.49
N ALA A 174 6.24 19.80 -4.62
CA ALA A 174 7.53 20.46 -4.74
C ALA A 174 7.65 21.72 -3.84
N GLY A 175 6.52 22.30 -3.45
CA GLY A 175 6.46 23.45 -2.55
C GLY A 175 6.61 23.10 -1.07
N LEU A 176 6.59 21.82 -0.68
CA LEU A 176 6.82 21.41 0.70
C LEU A 176 8.26 21.69 1.15
N ASP A 177 8.51 21.64 2.43
CA ASP A 177 9.84 21.62 3.02
C ASP A 177 9.86 20.79 4.31
N THR A 178 10.99 20.70 4.97
CA THR A 178 11.13 19.90 6.20
C THR A 178 10.29 20.41 7.37
N THR A 179 9.74 21.61 7.32
CA THR A 179 8.86 22.16 8.36
C THR A 179 7.39 21.80 8.16
N ALA A 180 7.01 21.37 6.94
CA ALA A 180 5.66 20.98 6.56
C ALA A 180 5.33 19.57 7.08
N ARG A 181 5.10 19.45 8.38
CA ARG A 181 4.82 18.19 9.07
C ARG A 181 3.32 17.98 9.26
N LEU A 182 2.92 16.74 9.51
CA LEU A 182 1.56 16.42 9.95
C LEU A 182 1.38 16.91 11.40
N THR A 183 0.40 17.80 11.62
CA THR A 183 0.01 18.35 12.93
C THR A 183 -1.40 17.93 13.30
N VAL A 184 -1.77 18.07 14.57
CA VAL A 184 -3.14 17.82 15.02
C VAL A 184 -4.14 18.77 14.36
N ASP A 185 -3.77 20.06 14.20
CA ASP A 185 -4.61 21.02 13.51
C ASP A 185 -4.92 20.62 12.05
N LEU A 186 -3.91 20.14 11.32
CA LEU A 186 -4.12 19.62 9.97
C LEU A 186 -5.02 18.38 9.96
N VAL A 187 -4.92 17.49 10.95
CA VAL A 187 -5.84 16.35 11.10
C VAL A 187 -7.27 16.82 11.31
N GLU A 188 -7.49 17.83 12.14
CA GLU A 188 -8.82 18.43 12.37
C GLU A 188 -9.37 19.07 11.10
N GLN A 189 -8.54 19.74 10.30
CA GLN A 189 -8.92 20.30 8.99
C GLN A 189 -9.36 19.18 8.03
N VAL A 190 -8.61 18.07 7.95
CA VAL A 190 -8.97 16.90 7.12
C VAL A 190 -10.30 16.31 7.55
N VAL A 191 -10.52 16.18 8.87
CA VAL A 191 -11.79 15.66 9.41
C VAL A 191 -12.95 16.60 9.11
N ALA A 192 -12.73 17.92 9.21
CA ALA A 192 -13.73 18.90 8.84
C ALA A 192 -14.13 18.78 7.37
N GLU A 193 -13.15 18.58 6.47
CA GLU A 193 -13.42 18.39 5.03
C GLU A 193 -14.18 17.09 4.77
N LEU A 194 -13.79 15.95 5.38
CA LEU A 194 -14.54 14.70 5.25
C LEU A 194 -15.98 14.83 5.74
N ARG A 195 -16.21 15.53 6.85
CA ARG A 195 -17.56 15.79 7.36
C ARG A 195 -18.35 16.73 6.45
N ALA A 196 -17.71 17.75 5.86
CA ALA A 196 -18.34 18.64 4.90
C ALA A 196 -18.80 17.90 3.64
N GLN A 197 -18.06 16.88 3.24
CA GLN A 197 -18.41 15.96 2.13
C GLN A 197 -19.44 14.88 2.55
N ASN A 198 -19.91 14.87 3.79
CA ASN A 198 -20.79 13.86 4.37
C ASN A 198 -20.23 12.43 4.28
N ALA A 199 -18.91 12.27 4.37
CA ALA A 199 -18.28 10.96 4.38
C ALA A 199 -18.72 10.17 5.63
N PRO A 200 -19.25 8.95 5.49
CA PRO A 200 -19.58 8.12 6.63
C PRO A 200 -18.32 7.62 7.33
N THR A 201 -18.43 7.37 8.63
CA THR A 201 -17.34 6.84 9.46
C THR A 201 -17.28 5.31 9.40
N ILE A 202 -16.10 4.74 9.60
CA ILE A 202 -15.87 3.30 9.75
C ILE A 202 -15.86 2.98 11.25
N ASP A 203 -16.84 2.22 11.74
CA ASP A 203 -16.99 1.86 13.16
C ASP A 203 -17.02 3.08 14.10
N GLY A 204 -17.58 4.19 13.67
CA GLY A 204 -17.73 5.43 14.42
C GLY A 204 -16.57 6.42 14.29
N ASP A 205 -15.49 6.07 13.63
CA ASP A 205 -14.30 6.90 13.39
C ASP A 205 -13.90 6.94 11.93
N TYR A 206 -13.14 7.96 11.54
CA TYR A 206 -12.34 7.91 10.31
C TYR A 206 -11.08 7.09 10.54
N VAL A 207 -10.49 6.59 9.47
CA VAL A 207 -9.22 5.84 9.53
C VAL A 207 -8.14 6.62 8.81
N ALA A 208 -6.97 6.73 9.45
CA ALA A 208 -5.78 7.30 8.85
C ALA A 208 -4.67 6.24 8.78
N ILE A 209 -4.16 5.96 7.58
CA ILE A 209 -3.00 5.10 7.38
C ILE A 209 -1.77 6.00 7.21
N ILE A 210 -0.80 5.86 8.11
CA ILE A 210 0.38 6.73 8.17
C ILE A 210 1.68 5.92 8.27
N HIS A 211 2.79 6.55 7.84
CA HIS A 211 4.12 5.98 8.03
C HIS A 211 4.60 6.18 9.49
N PRO A 212 5.38 5.26 10.08
CA PRO A 212 5.93 5.41 11.43
C PRO A 212 6.71 6.71 11.67
N TYR A 213 7.38 7.26 10.65
CA TYR A 213 8.06 8.55 10.75
C TYR A 213 7.09 9.73 10.92
N VAL A 214 5.97 9.69 10.22
CA VAL A 214 4.90 10.70 10.38
C VAL A 214 4.21 10.55 11.74
N ALA A 215 3.98 9.31 12.18
CA ALA A 215 3.45 9.02 13.51
C ALA A 215 4.34 9.60 14.61
N TYR A 216 5.66 9.47 14.48
CA TYR A 216 6.62 10.05 15.42
C TYR A 216 6.48 11.58 15.50
N ASP A 217 6.34 12.27 14.37
CA ASP A 217 6.18 13.73 14.34
C ASP A 217 4.84 14.15 14.97
N LEU A 218 3.74 13.44 14.67
CA LEU A 218 2.42 13.67 15.23
C LEU A 218 2.39 13.48 16.75
N MET A 219 2.99 12.41 17.28
CA MET A 219 3.07 12.14 18.72
C MET A 219 3.92 13.18 19.49
N ARG A 220 4.71 13.98 18.79
CA ARG A 220 5.49 15.07 19.39
C ARG A 220 4.75 16.41 19.41
N ASP A 221 3.63 16.50 18.74
CA ASP A 221 2.79 17.67 18.76
C ASP A 221 2.28 17.92 20.19
N PRO A 222 2.38 19.17 20.72
CA PRO A 222 1.84 19.51 22.04
C PRO A 222 0.34 19.16 22.16
N ASP A 223 -0.46 19.44 21.13
CA ASP A 223 -1.89 19.20 21.12
C ASP A 223 -2.26 17.71 21.14
N TRP A 224 -1.35 16.85 20.66
CA TRP A 224 -1.46 15.40 20.85
C TRP A 224 -1.13 14.97 22.29
N ARG A 225 -0.08 15.54 22.85
CA ARG A 225 0.46 15.10 24.16
C ARG A 225 -0.41 15.50 25.34
N ASP A 226 -1.06 16.66 25.28
CA ASP A 226 -1.81 17.19 26.42
C ASP A 226 -3.07 16.38 26.75
N PRO A 227 -3.93 15.96 25.81
CA PRO A 227 -5.01 15.04 26.08
C PRO A 227 -4.54 13.68 26.62
N HIS A 228 -3.45 13.14 26.05
CA HIS A 228 -2.92 11.82 26.44
C HIS A 228 -2.24 11.77 27.82
N LYS A 229 -1.95 12.91 28.43
CA LYS A 229 -1.49 12.96 29.83
C LYS A 229 -2.57 12.55 30.83
N TYR A 230 -3.84 12.65 30.45
CA TYR A 230 -5.00 12.40 31.31
C TYR A 230 -5.70 11.08 31.04
N VAL A 231 -5.35 10.37 29.98
CA VAL A 231 -5.92 9.09 29.58
C VAL A 231 -5.01 7.95 30.06
N ASP A 232 -5.63 6.84 30.42
CA ASP A 232 -5.03 5.65 31.04
C ASP A 232 -3.69 5.23 30.41
N THR A 233 -2.70 4.98 31.26
CA THR A 233 -1.30 4.67 30.88
C THR A 233 -1.12 3.34 30.13
N THR A 234 -2.14 2.52 30.00
CA THR A 234 -2.08 1.18 29.40
C THR A 234 -1.72 1.24 27.92
N ASN A 235 -2.25 2.20 27.18
CA ASN A 235 -2.01 2.35 25.72
C ASN A 235 -0.59 2.82 25.39
N LEU A 236 0.09 3.43 26.35
CA LEU A 236 1.45 3.96 26.15
C LEU A 236 2.50 2.83 25.99
N TYR A 237 2.23 1.65 26.51
CA TYR A 237 3.14 0.51 26.51
C TYR A 237 2.95 -0.44 25.31
N GLU A 238 1.79 -0.41 24.66
CA GLU A 238 1.48 -1.32 23.56
C GLU A 238 1.81 -0.75 22.16
N GLY A 239 2.33 0.48 22.08
CA GLY A 239 2.70 1.10 20.81
C GLY A 239 1.52 1.52 19.94
N GLU A 240 0.30 1.53 20.48
CA GLU A 240 -0.86 2.11 19.83
C GLU A 240 -0.70 3.63 19.73
N ILE A 241 -0.86 4.19 18.51
CA ILE A 241 -0.75 5.64 18.31
C ILE A 241 -1.89 6.38 19.00
N GLY A 242 -3.02 5.70 19.22
CA GLY A 242 -4.22 6.26 19.82
C GLY A 242 -5.17 6.89 18.79
N LYS A 243 -6.13 7.66 19.30
CA LYS A 243 -7.22 8.26 18.56
C LYS A 243 -7.29 9.74 18.89
N ILE A 244 -7.39 10.60 17.89
CA ILE A 244 -7.61 12.04 18.08
C ILE A 244 -8.59 12.59 17.03
N ALA A 245 -9.38 13.58 17.37
CA ALA A 245 -10.36 14.25 16.50
C ALA A 245 -11.37 13.29 15.81
N GLY A 246 -11.57 12.07 16.33
CA GLY A 246 -12.41 11.06 15.72
C GLY A 246 -11.72 10.31 14.57
N VAL A 247 -10.38 10.29 14.56
CA VAL A 247 -9.55 9.53 13.61
C VAL A 247 -8.78 8.46 14.36
N ARG A 248 -8.87 7.22 13.87
CA ARG A 248 -8.05 6.08 14.31
C ARG A 248 -6.82 5.96 13.40
N PHE A 249 -5.65 6.01 14.00
CA PHE A 249 -4.39 5.95 13.27
C PHE A 249 -3.85 4.53 13.21
N VAL A 250 -3.51 4.10 11.99
CA VAL A 250 -2.89 2.80 11.71
C VAL A 250 -1.54 3.04 11.06
N GLN A 251 -0.48 2.44 11.63
CA GLN A 251 0.88 2.57 11.08
C GLN A 251 1.19 1.44 10.13
N THR A 252 1.87 1.77 9.04
CA THR A 252 2.50 0.79 8.20
C THR A 252 3.80 1.32 7.60
N THR A 253 4.81 0.47 7.52
CA THR A 253 6.07 0.79 6.83
C THR A 253 5.89 0.89 5.33
N GLU A 254 4.80 0.32 4.81
CA GLU A 254 4.45 0.33 3.39
C GLU A 254 3.67 1.59 2.96
N ALA A 255 3.40 2.55 3.87
CA ALA A 255 2.84 3.85 3.48
C ALA A 255 3.77 4.55 2.47
N LYS A 256 3.19 5.12 1.40
CA LYS A 256 3.95 5.65 0.26
C LYS A 256 4.88 6.79 0.64
N ILE A 257 6.11 6.67 0.18
CA ILE A 257 7.16 7.70 0.29
C ILE A 257 7.62 8.05 -1.14
N TRP A 258 7.52 9.33 -1.50
CA TRP A 258 8.13 9.84 -2.73
C TRP A 258 9.48 10.49 -2.42
N ARG A 259 10.43 10.33 -3.33
CA ARG A 259 11.71 11.01 -3.32
C ARG A 259 12.25 11.11 -4.74
N ASP A 260 11.59 11.94 -5.52
CA ASP A 260 11.85 12.14 -6.94
C ASP A 260 11.82 13.64 -7.30
N ASN A 261 11.87 13.97 -8.58
CA ASN A 261 11.85 15.34 -9.09
C ASN A 261 10.53 16.10 -8.82
N THR A 262 9.49 15.45 -8.31
CA THR A 262 8.24 16.08 -7.88
C THR A 262 8.30 16.56 -6.42
N CYS A 263 9.34 16.14 -5.69
CA CYS A 263 9.55 16.45 -4.28
C CYS A 263 10.43 17.70 -4.09
N PRO A 264 10.43 18.30 -2.88
CA PRO A 264 11.26 19.48 -2.58
C PRO A 264 12.74 19.18 -2.80
N ALA A 265 13.47 20.12 -3.42
CA ALA A 265 14.89 19.97 -3.67
C ALA A 265 15.70 20.07 -2.38
N GLN A 266 16.67 19.16 -2.22
CA GLN A 266 17.64 19.16 -1.14
C GLN A 266 18.99 19.62 -1.68
N SER A 267 19.38 20.86 -1.36
CA SER A 267 20.62 21.44 -1.87
C SER A 267 21.86 20.73 -1.31
N GLY A 268 22.78 20.37 -2.20
CA GLY A 268 24.09 19.82 -1.84
C GLY A 268 24.08 18.38 -1.29
N ALA A 269 22.98 17.65 -1.41
CA ALA A 269 22.87 16.28 -0.92
C ALA A 269 22.61 15.27 -2.04
N THR A 270 22.95 14.02 -1.77
CA THR A 270 22.57 12.87 -2.59
C THR A 270 21.79 11.88 -1.72
N PRO A 271 20.53 11.58 -2.06
CA PRO A 271 19.73 12.06 -3.21
C PRO A 271 19.31 13.54 -3.09
N ALA A 272 19.09 14.19 -4.23
CA ALA A 272 18.86 15.62 -4.36
C ALA A 272 17.48 16.13 -3.89
N TYR A 273 16.64 15.27 -3.34
CA TYR A 273 15.27 15.59 -2.96
C TYR A 273 14.95 15.12 -1.53
N TYR A 274 14.11 15.86 -0.84
CA TYR A 274 13.54 15.44 0.43
C TYR A 274 12.44 14.40 0.21
N ALA A 275 12.34 13.44 1.10
CA ALA A 275 11.25 12.48 1.08
C ALA A 275 9.94 13.12 1.53
N VAL A 276 8.86 12.86 0.79
CA VAL A 276 7.50 13.27 1.09
C VAL A 276 6.68 12.03 1.42
N PHE A 277 5.97 12.07 2.54
CA PHE A 277 5.17 10.97 3.05
C PHE A 277 3.70 11.17 2.69
N ALA A 278 3.05 10.09 2.25
CA ALA A 278 1.59 10.05 2.09
C ALA A 278 0.94 9.55 3.38
N SER A 279 -0.04 10.30 3.87
CA SER A 279 -0.97 9.88 4.90
C SER A 279 -2.36 9.80 4.28
N LEU A 280 -3.01 8.63 4.33
CA LEU A 280 -4.30 8.39 3.70
C LEU A 280 -5.39 8.45 4.76
N PHE A 281 -6.28 9.42 4.65
CA PHE A 281 -7.47 9.57 5.50
C PHE A 281 -8.69 9.12 4.74
N MET A 282 -9.53 8.27 5.34
CA MET A 282 -10.65 7.66 4.64
C MET A 282 -11.88 7.47 5.52
N GLY A 283 -13.04 7.61 4.87
CA GLY A 283 -14.33 7.21 5.39
C GLY A 283 -14.79 5.88 4.81
N ASP A 284 -15.94 5.38 5.25
CA ASP A 284 -16.53 4.16 4.70
C ASP A 284 -16.92 4.34 3.22
N GLY A 285 -16.73 3.27 2.44
CA GLY A 285 -17.06 3.28 1.01
C GLY A 285 -16.12 4.11 0.13
N ALA A 286 -14.97 4.59 0.63
CA ALA A 286 -14.01 5.35 -0.14
C ALA A 286 -13.42 4.55 -1.31
N TYR A 287 -13.15 3.26 -1.12
CA TYR A 287 -12.58 2.38 -2.13
C TYR A 287 -13.10 0.95 -2.01
N GLY A 288 -12.98 0.20 -3.10
CA GLY A 288 -13.32 -1.22 -3.18
C GLY A 288 -12.10 -2.08 -3.43
N VAL A 289 -12.06 -3.25 -2.80
CA VAL A 289 -11.06 -4.30 -3.05
C VAL A 289 -11.78 -5.51 -3.61
N THR A 290 -11.27 -6.03 -4.72
CA THR A 290 -11.90 -7.11 -5.46
C THR A 290 -10.91 -8.23 -5.70
N GLU A 291 -11.36 -9.45 -5.46
CA GLU A 291 -10.67 -10.69 -5.84
C GLU A 291 -11.65 -11.62 -6.56
N VAL A 292 -11.16 -12.59 -7.30
CA VAL A 292 -12.01 -13.63 -7.89
C VAL A 292 -12.22 -14.75 -6.88
N THR A 293 -13.44 -15.19 -6.70
CA THR A 293 -13.76 -16.32 -5.81
C THR A 293 -12.96 -17.56 -6.21
N GLY A 294 -12.12 -18.06 -5.30
CA GLY A 294 -11.14 -19.12 -5.57
C GLY A 294 -9.83 -18.66 -6.21
N GLY A 295 -9.67 -17.35 -6.47
CA GLY A 295 -8.44 -16.74 -6.98
C GLY A 295 -7.64 -15.96 -5.93
N GLY A 296 -7.97 -16.09 -4.65
CA GLY A 296 -7.18 -15.54 -3.54
C GLY A 296 -5.75 -16.06 -3.50
N LEU A 297 -4.99 -15.68 -2.49
CA LEU A 297 -3.60 -16.12 -2.34
C LEU A 297 -3.49 -17.64 -2.30
N GLN A 298 -2.78 -18.22 -3.27
CA GLN A 298 -2.52 -19.66 -3.38
C GLN A 298 -1.03 -19.91 -3.36
N THR A 299 -0.58 -20.81 -2.48
CA THR A 299 0.80 -21.31 -2.48
C THR A 299 0.86 -22.58 -3.33
N ILE A 300 1.84 -22.65 -4.22
CA ILE A 300 2.03 -23.75 -5.15
C ILE A 300 3.43 -24.36 -4.88
N VAL A 301 3.46 -25.60 -4.46
CA VAL A 301 4.71 -26.34 -4.27
C VAL A 301 4.74 -27.45 -5.31
N LYS A 302 5.80 -27.46 -6.12
CA LYS A 302 6.08 -28.53 -7.08
C LYS A 302 7.33 -29.27 -6.66
N GLN A 303 7.18 -30.52 -6.29
CA GLN A 303 8.27 -31.38 -5.94
C GLN A 303 9.02 -31.89 -7.18
N LYS A 304 10.21 -32.46 -7.00
CA LYS A 304 10.96 -33.17 -8.04
C LYS A 304 10.06 -34.18 -8.73
N GLY A 305 10.22 -34.36 -10.03
CA GLY A 305 9.40 -35.25 -10.85
C GLY A 305 8.05 -34.67 -11.30
N SER A 306 7.66 -33.49 -10.82
CA SER A 306 6.38 -32.89 -11.21
C SER A 306 6.41 -32.12 -12.53
N ALA A 307 7.62 -31.88 -13.10
CA ALA A 307 7.81 -31.08 -14.30
C ALA A 307 7.74 -31.89 -15.60
N GLY A 308 7.67 -33.21 -15.54
CA GLY A 308 7.63 -34.12 -16.69
C GLY A 308 8.79 -33.88 -17.66
N THR A 309 8.49 -33.77 -18.95
CA THR A 309 9.52 -33.60 -20.00
C THR A 309 10.27 -32.27 -19.96
N ALA A 310 9.81 -31.29 -19.17
CA ALA A 310 10.52 -30.01 -18.99
C ALA A 310 11.72 -30.12 -18.04
N ASP A 311 11.79 -31.19 -17.24
CA ASP A 311 12.92 -31.54 -16.39
C ASP A 311 13.11 -33.08 -16.39
N PRO A 312 13.72 -33.66 -17.46
CA PRO A 312 13.79 -35.09 -17.64
C PRO A 312 14.67 -35.84 -16.61
N LEU A 313 15.51 -35.10 -15.86
CA LEU A 313 16.36 -35.63 -14.84
C LEU A 313 15.88 -35.36 -13.42
N ASP A 314 14.70 -34.73 -13.29
CA ASP A 314 14.06 -34.41 -12.01
C ASP A 314 14.97 -33.64 -11.02
N GLN A 315 15.75 -32.70 -11.58
CA GLN A 315 16.74 -31.93 -10.83
C GLN A 315 16.23 -30.67 -10.16
N ARG A 316 14.95 -30.31 -10.36
CA ARG A 316 14.39 -29.06 -9.88
C ARG A 316 13.11 -29.25 -9.07
N SER A 317 13.04 -28.53 -7.95
CA SER A 317 11.80 -28.27 -7.21
C SER A 317 11.45 -26.78 -7.27
N SER A 318 10.19 -26.40 -7.15
CA SER A 318 9.80 -25.01 -7.12
C SER A 318 8.71 -24.73 -6.12
N VAL A 319 8.80 -23.58 -5.48
CA VAL A 319 7.76 -23.01 -4.62
C VAL A 319 7.37 -21.67 -5.19
N GLY A 320 6.10 -21.39 -5.26
CA GLY A 320 5.57 -20.12 -5.77
C GLY A 320 4.24 -19.77 -5.17
N TRP A 321 3.82 -18.55 -5.42
CA TRP A 321 2.49 -18.08 -5.07
C TRP A 321 1.83 -17.39 -6.26
N LYS A 322 0.51 -17.34 -6.25
CA LYS A 322 -0.29 -16.54 -7.18
C LYS A 322 -1.53 -16.01 -6.48
N ALA A 323 -1.98 -14.85 -6.89
CA ALA A 323 -3.23 -14.26 -6.46
C ALA A 323 -3.84 -13.43 -7.58
N ILE A 324 -5.17 -13.29 -7.60
CA ILE A 324 -5.91 -12.43 -8.52
C ILE A 324 -6.54 -11.34 -7.69
N LYS A 325 -6.17 -10.08 -7.96
CA LYS A 325 -6.60 -8.94 -7.16
C LYS A 325 -6.68 -7.65 -7.97
N THR A 326 -7.52 -6.75 -7.53
CA THR A 326 -7.53 -5.34 -7.89
C THR A 326 -8.15 -4.52 -6.77
N ALA A 327 -7.93 -3.20 -6.81
CA ALA A 327 -8.64 -2.24 -6.00
C ALA A 327 -9.05 -1.06 -6.89
N GLU A 328 -10.02 -0.24 -6.45
CA GLU A 328 -10.45 0.95 -7.17
C GLU A 328 -11.02 1.97 -6.19
N ILE A 329 -10.77 3.26 -6.44
CA ILE A 329 -11.34 4.36 -5.65
C ILE A 329 -12.80 4.52 -6.09
N LEU A 330 -13.75 4.36 -5.17
CA LEU A 330 -15.18 4.46 -5.46
C LEU A 330 -15.67 5.90 -5.35
N LEU A 331 -15.32 6.56 -4.27
CA LEU A 331 -15.70 7.95 -4.00
C LEU A 331 -14.46 8.76 -3.64
N PRO A 332 -13.89 9.50 -4.60
CA PRO A 332 -12.67 10.29 -4.36
C PRO A 332 -12.82 11.31 -3.23
N THR A 333 -14.03 11.79 -2.96
CA THR A 333 -14.33 12.76 -1.90
C THR A 333 -14.21 12.16 -0.50
N TYR A 334 -14.32 10.85 -0.35
CA TYR A 334 -14.22 10.15 0.94
C TYR A 334 -12.79 9.67 1.25
N LEU A 335 -11.86 9.92 0.35
CA LEU A 335 -10.44 9.62 0.50
C LEU A 335 -9.64 10.92 0.35
N ILE A 336 -8.94 11.33 1.39
CA ILE A 336 -8.04 12.49 1.35
C ILE A 336 -6.61 11.99 1.55
N ARG A 337 -5.73 12.31 0.60
CA ARG A 337 -4.30 12.08 0.71
C ARG A 337 -3.62 13.34 1.25
N VAL A 338 -3.05 13.27 2.44
CA VAL A 338 -2.24 14.34 3.01
C VAL A 338 -0.78 14.07 2.68
N GLU A 339 -0.11 15.04 2.08
CA GLU A 339 1.32 14.98 1.78
C GLU A 339 2.08 15.87 2.75
N SER A 340 3.02 15.28 3.47
CA SER A 340 3.83 15.96 4.49
C SER A 340 5.29 15.56 4.41
N CYS A 341 6.15 16.41 4.94
CA CYS A 341 7.55 16.11 5.20
C CYS A 341 7.78 15.86 6.69
N SER A 342 8.96 15.37 7.04
CA SER A 342 9.40 15.19 8.41
C SER A 342 10.70 15.97 8.64
N PRO A 343 10.79 16.79 9.67
CA PRO A 343 12.02 17.52 9.99
C PRO A 343 13.23 16.61 10.25
N ARG A 344 12.98 15.38 10.71
CA ARG A 344 14.03 14.43 11.07
C ARG A 344 14.33 13.40 10.00
N PHE A 345 13.31 12.96 9.26
CA PHE A 345 13.42 11.77 8.42
C PHE A 345 13.41 12.07 6.92
N SER A 346 12.85 13.21 6.47
CA SER A 346 12.76 13.51 5.03
C SER A 346 14.10 13.59 4.32
N ALA A 347 15.18 13.94 5.03
CA ALA A 347 16.52 13.99 4.45
C ALA A 347 17.10 12.60 4.13
N ASN A 348 16.70 11.55 4.86
CA ASN A 348 17.34 10.23 4.81
C ASN A 348 16.40 9.10 4.40
N ALA A 349 15.06 9.27 4.47
CA ALA A 349 14.12 8.24 4.13
C ALA A 349 14.23 7.83 2.66
N ALA A 350 14.21 6.54 2.38
CA ALA A 350 14.19 6.01 1.01
C ALA A 350 12.76 6.03 0.45
N ALA A 351 12.63 6.19 -0.86
CA ALA A 351 11.36 5.98 -1.56
C ALA A 351 10.99 4.49 -1.57
N ASN A 352 9.69 4.19 -1.62
CA ASN A 352 9.17 2.82 -1.66
C ASN A 352 8.13 2.61 -2.78
#